data_b44442697f25bfd83dba70a5dfa0b895
#
_entry.id   b44442697f25bfd83dba70a5dfa0b895
#
_cell.length_a   1.000
_cell.length_b   1.000
_cell.length_c   1.000
_cell.angle_alpha   90.00
_cell.angle_beta   90.00
_cell.angle_gamma   90.00
#
_symmetry.space_group_name_H-M   'P 1'
#
loop_
_entity.id
_entity.type
_entity.pdbx_description
1 polymer ?
#
loop_
_entity_poly.entity_id
_entity_poly.type
_entity_poly.pdbx_seq_one_letter_code
_entity_poly.pdbx_strand_id
1 'polypeptide(L)'
;MPVANVRGANINYQVLGTHGPWVALSPGGRRALDNVKPLAQHVAGRGYRVLIHDRRNCGISDLAIGGDKSEYEVWADDLYELASQLNALPAVVGGGSSGCRLSLLFALNYPQSVRALLLWRVTGGAFAAERLTENYYGKYIRAAQEGGMAAVCALDHFQERIEAKPANRATLMAMDPKKFIAAMERWQEQFAKGAANPVIGASEKELNSIKVPTCIIPGNDRTHNHAVAETAHRMIPGSELYDLFPGDLDLDLVPPEDWAPKEAEMAAIFDDFLKRAQKKAA
;
A
#
# COMPACT_ATOMS: atom_id res chain seq x y z
N MET A 1 1.53 -21.00 -3.87
CA MET A 1 2.20 -19.88 -3.18
C MET A 1 1.99 -20.06 -1.69
N PRO A 2 2.95 -19.69 -0.84
CA PRO A 2 2.78 -19.83 0.62
C PRO A 2 1.67 -18.91 1.13
N VAL A 3 0.95 -19.39 2.15
CA VAL A 3 -0.16 -18.70 2.80
C VAL A 3 0.09 -18.74 4.31
N ALA A 4 -0.12 -17.64 5.00
CA ALA A 4 -0.08 -17.53 6.44
C ALA A 4 -1.46 -17.15 6.98
N ASN A 5 -1.86 -17.72 8.13
CA ASN A 5 -3.02 -17.21 8.84
C ASN A 5 -2.62 -15.99 9.67
N VAL A 6 -3.14 -14.84 9.29
CA VAL A 6 -2.82 -13.56 9.89
C VAL A 6 -4.10 -12.95 10.43
N ARG A 7 -4.21 -12.88 11.74
CA ARG A 7 -5.38 -12.30 12.42
C ARG A 7 -6.72 -12.82 11.86
N GLY A 8 -6.80 -14.15 11.64
CA GLY A 8 -7.98 -14.85 11.16
C GLY A 8 -8.26 -14.76 9.66
N ALA A 9 -7.34 -14.21 8.87
CA ALA A 9 -7.42 -14.24 7.40
C ALA A 9 -6.20 -14.97 6.81
N ASN A 10 -6.41 -15.72 5.75
CA ASN A 10 -5.34 -16.36 5.00
C ASN A 10 -4.74 -15.35 4.04
N ILE A 11 -3.49 -14.99 4.28
CA ILE A 11 -2.71 -14.00 3.52
C ILE A 11 -1.72 -14.73 2.63
N ASN A 12 -1.84 -14.51 1.32
CA ASN A 12 -0.89 -14.99 0.33
C ASN A 12 0.36 -14.09 0.33
N TYR A 13 1.54 -14.71 0.33
CA TYR A 13 2.80 -13.95 0.32
C TYR A 13 3.90 -14.66 -0.46
N GLN A 14 4.97 -13.95 -0.76
CA GLN A 14 6.22 -14.48 -1.29
C GLN A 14 7.40 -13.82 -0.58
N VAL A 15 8.47 -14.58 -0.43
CA VAL A 15 9.77 -14.07 -0.03
C VAL A 15 10.75 -14.28 -1.18
N LEU A 16 11.36 -13.20 -1.64
CA LEU A 16 12.37 -13.17 -2.69
C LEU A 16 13.73 -12.90 -2.07
N GLY A 17 14.78 -13.56 -2.59
CA GLY A 17 16.10 -13.51 -1.96
C GLY A 17 16.21 -14.43 -0.74
N THR A 18 17.44 -14.88 -0.43
CA THR A 18 17.72 -15.90 0.59
C THR A 18 18.48 -15.36 1.80
N HIS A 19 19.05 -14.16 1.69
CA HIS A 19 19.91 -13.55 2.72
C HIS A 19 19.78 -12.03 2.75
N GLY A 20 20.42 -11.41 3.72
CA GLY A 20 20.45 -9.95 3.88
C GLY A 20 19.29 -9.38 4.72
N PRO A 21 19.23 -8.05 4.83
CA PRO A 21 18.17 -7.36 5.57
C PRO A 21 16.79 -7.59 4.98
N TRP A 22 15.76 -7.54 5.82
CA TRP A 22 14.38 -7.65 5.38
C TRP A 22 13.85 -6.34 4.82
N VAL A 23 13.16 -6.44 3.68
CA VAL A 23 12.41 -5.36 3.04
C VAL A 23 11.00 -5.87 2.77
N ALA A 24 9.98 -5.18 3.24
CA ALA A 24 8.59 -5.49 2.95
C ALA A 24 8.07 -4.45 1.94
N LEU A 25 7.62 -4.89 0.75
CA LEU A 25 7.11 -4.02 -0.30
C LEU A 25 5.62 -4.29 -0.56
N SER A 26 4.84 -3.21 -0.60
CA SER A 26 3.39 -3.25 -0.83
C SER A 26 3.00 -2.58 -2.15
N PRO A 27 2.17 -3.22 -2.99
CA PRO A 27 1.70 -2.64 -4.25
C PRO A 27 0.73 -1.47 -4.02
N GLY A 28 0.51 -0.67 -5.05
CA GLY A 28 -0.51 0.37 -5.09
C GLY A 28 -1.93 -0.19 -5.23
N GLY A 29 -2.93 0.70 -5.13
CA GLY A 29 -4.34 0.36 -5.29
C GLY A 29 -4.77 -0.83 -4.42
N ARG A 30 -5.72 -1.61 -4.90
CA ARG A 30 -6.10 -2.93 -4.36
C ARG A 30 -5.53 -4.05 -5.22
N ARG A 31 -4.28 -3.90 -5.67
CA ARG A 31 -3.61 -4.84 -6.57
C ARG A 31 -2.99 -6.01 -5.82
N ALA A 32 -2.80 -7.12 -6.55
CA ALA A 32 -2.10 -8.29 -6.07
C ALA A 32 -0.59 -8.06 -5.95
N LEU A 33 0.10 -8.93 -5.22
CA LEU A 33 1.54 -8.90 -5.01
C LEU A 33 2.35 -8.92 -6.31
N ASP A 34 1.81 -9.52 -7.37
CA ASP A 34 2.49 -9.59 -8.67
C ASP A 34 2.76 -8.20 -9.28
N ASN A 35 1.98 -7.18 -8.89
CA ASN A 35 2.18 -5.81 -9.34
C ASN A 35 3.47 -5.15 -8.79
N VAL A 36 3.98 -5.60 -7.66
CA VAL A 36 5.24 -5.10 -7.07
C VAL A 36 6.37 -6.11 -7.18
N LYS A 37 6.09 -7.30 -7.67
CA LYS A 37 7.04 -8.41 -7.77
C LYS A 37 8.26 -8.10 -8.65
N PRO A 38 8.14 -7.45 -9.82
CA PRO A 38 9.31 -7.10 -10.62
C PRO A 38 10.27 -6.18 -9.87
N LEU A 39 9.77 -5.10 -9.23
CA LEU A 39 10.59 -4.25 -8.37
C LEU A 39 11.21 -5.05 -7.22
N ALA A 40 10.44 -5.92 -6.57
CA ALA A 40 10.93 -6.77 -5.48
C ALA A 40 12.04 -7.71 -5.93
N GLN A 41 12.00 -8.23 -7.17
CA GLN A 41 13.06 -9.04 -7.76
C GLN A 41 14.35 -8.22 -7.95
N HIS A 42 14.26 -6.98 -8.43
CA HIS A 42 15.41 -6.09 -8.55
C HIS A 42 16.03 -5.76 -7.18
N VAL A 43 15.22 -5.54 -6.16
CA VAL A 43 15.69 -5.30 -4.77
C VAL A 43 16.32 -6.57 -4.20
N ALA A 44 15.71 -7.74 -4.37
CA ALA A 44 16.26 -9.01 -3.90
C ALA A 44 17.62 -9.33 -4.56
N GLY A 45 17.75 -9.03 -5.86
CA GLY A 45 19.01 -9.17 -6.60
C GLY A 45 20.17 -8.30 -6.07
N ARG A 46 19.88 -7.34 -5.19
CA ARG A 46 20.87 -6.49 -4.51
C ARG A 46 21.25 -6.97 -3.11
N GLY A 47 20.82 -8.17 -2.72
CA GLY A 47 21.19 -8.80 -1.45
C GLY A 47 20.23 -8.53 -0.31
N TYR A 48 18.95 -8.38 -0.60
CA TYR A 48 17.88 -8.24 0.40
C TYR A 48 16.93 -9.45 0.39
N ARG A 49 16.33 -9.75 1.53
CA ARG A 49 15.14 -10.62 1.61
C ARG A 49 13.91 -9.76 1.47
N VAL A 50 13.14 -9.96 0.41
CA VAL A 50 12.01 -9.10 0.09
C VAL A 50 10.69 -9.85 0.30
N LEU A 51 9.90 -9.40 1.28
CA LEU A 51 8.54 -9.86 1.54
C LEU A 51 7.57 -9.03 0.69
N ILE A 52 6.77 -9.71 -0.12
CA ILE A 52 5.60 -9.15 -0.80
C ILE A 52 4.37 -9.98 -0.46
N HIS A 53 3.19 -9.36 -0.42
CA HIS A 53 1.97 -10.05 -0.03
C HIS A 53 0.74 -9.45 -0.70
N ASP A 54 -0.27 -10.28 -0.89
CA ASP A 54 -1.61 -9.82 -1.15
C ASP A 54 -2.21 -9.33 0.17
N ARG A 55 -2.51 -8.04 0.26
CA ARG A 55 -3.21 -7.51 1.44
C ARG A 55 -4.59 -8.16 1.55
N ARG A 56 -5.15 -8.19 2.74
CA ARG A 56 -6.55 -8.59 2.96
C ARG A 56 -7.46 -7.89 1.92
N ASN A 57 -8.40 -8.59 1.34
CA ASN A 57 -9.28 -8.12 0.25
C ASN A 57 -8.58 -7.90 -1.10
N CYS A 58 -7.33 -8.32 -1.28
CA CYS A 58 -6.56 -8.18 -2.51
C CYS A 58 -6.01 -9.53 -2.98
N GLY A 59 -5.71 -9.67 -4.27
CA GLY A 59 -5.15 -10.88 -4.85
C GLY A 59 -5.97 -12.13 -4.52
N ILE A 60 -5.29 -13.17 -4.04
CA ILE A 60 -5.90 -14.42 -3.59
C ILE A 60 -6.02 -14.53 -2.06
N SER A 61 -5.63 -13.49 -1.32
CA SER A 61 -5.88 -13.41 0.12
C SER A 61 -7.38 -13.37 0.43
N ASP A 62 -7.73 -13.73 1.66
CA ASP A 62 -9.13 -13.81 2.05
C ASP A 62 -9.85 -12.47 1.99
N LEU A 63 -11.13 -12.54 1.63
CA LEU A 63 -12.07 -11.42 1.75
C LEU A 63 -12.60 -11.36 3.18
N ALA A 64 -12.35 -10.24 3.85
CA ALA A 64 -12.85 -9.95 5.19
C ALA A 64 -13.17 -8.45 5.29
N ILE A 65 -14.40 -8.11 4.90
CA ILE A 65 -14.89 -6.74 4.85
C ILE A 65 -15.67 -6.45 6.12
N GLY A 66 -15.19 -5.48 6.92
CA GLY A 66 -15.79 -5.11 8.19
C GLY A 66 -14.80 -4.71 9.25
N GLY A 67 -15.26 -4.65 10.52
CA GLY A 67 -14.46 -4.22 11.67
C GLY A 67 -14.49 -2.70 11.88
N ASP A 68 -13.91 -2.22 12.98
CA ASP A 68 -13.97 -0.80 13.39
C ASP A 68 -12.81 0.03 12.86
N LYS A 69 -11.67 -0.61 12.54
CA LYS A 69 -10.50 0.03 11.97
C LYS A 69 -10.69 0.33 10.48
N SER A 70 -10.00 1.35 9.99
CA SER A 70 -9.91 1.60 8.56
C SER A 70 -9.22 0.43 7.84
N GLU A 71 -9.53 0.24 6.57
CA GLU A 71 -8.91 -0.81 5.75
C GLU A 71 -7.37 -0.74 5.79
N TYR A 72 -6.81 0.46 5.80
CA TYR A 72 -5.35 0.68 5.81
C TYR A 72 -4.70 0.36 7.16
N GLU A 73 -5.38 0.63 8.26
CA GLU A 73 -4.92 0.20 9.59
C GLU A 73 -4.94 -1.33 9.70
N VAL A 74 -5.99 -1.96 9.17
CA VAL A 74 -6.05 -3.43 9.11
C VAL A 74 -4.90 -3.99 8.29
N TRP A 75 -4.56 -3.39 7.14
CA TRP A 75 -3.42 -3.81 6.32
C TRP A 75 -2.07 -3.61 7.01
N ALA A 76 -1.90 -2.52 7.75
CA ALA A 76 -0.67 -2.28 8.51
C ALA A 76 -0.49 -3.30 9.65
N ASP A 77 -1.57 -3.60 10.37
CA ASP A 77 -1.57 -4.63 11.41
C ASP A 77 -1.32 -6.03 10.83
N ASP A 78 -1.91 -6.35 9.68
CA ASP A 78 -1.71 -7.64 9.00
C ASP A 78 -0.26 -7.79 8.52
N LEU A 79 0.35 -6.73 7.99
CA LEU A 79 1.77 -6.76 7.60
C LEU A 79 2.68 -6.94 8.82
N TYR A 80 2.38 -6.26 9.94
CA TYR A 80 3.14 -6.43 11.18
C TYR A 80 3.10 -7.88 11.66
N GLU A 81 1.92 -8.47 11.74
CA GLU A 81 1.74 -9.85 12.17
C GLU A 81 2.41 -10.84 11.22
N LEU A 82 2.23 -10.67 9.89
CA LEU A 82 2.89 -11.52 8.89
C LEU A 82 4.42 -11.45 9.00
N ALA A 83 4.98 -10.24 9.08
CA ALA A 83 6.42 -10.04 9.21
C ALA A 83 6.95 -10.61 10.53
N SER A 84 6.18 -10.51 11.61
CA SER A 84 6.51 -11.11 12.93
C SER A 84 6.58 -12.64 12.85
N GLN A 85 5.56 -13.29 12.25
CA GLN A 85 5.53 -14.75 12.05
C GLN A 85 6.72 -15.25 11.22
N LEU A 86 7.22 -14.43 10.29
CA LEU A 86 8.37 -14.75 9.43
C LEU A 86 9.72 -14.37 10.07
N ASN A 87 9.75 -13.88 11.31
CA ASN A 87 10.95 -13.31 11.94
C ASN A 87 11.63 -12.26 11.04
N ALA A 88 10.84 -11.44 10.39
CA ALA A 88 11.28 -10.42 9.44
C ALA A 88 11.39 -9.01 10.04
N LEU A 89 11.14 -8.84 11.33
CA LEU A 89 11.21 -7.55 12.01
C LEU A 89 12.51 -7.37 12.80
N PRO A 90 13.03 -6.15 12.94
CA PRO A 90 12.62 -4.93 12.24
C PRO A 90 13.01 -4.96 10.76
N ALA A 91 12.16 -4.39 9.89
CA ALA A 91 12.31 -4.40 8.44
C ALA A 91 12.40 -2.99 7.84
N VAL A 92 12.91 -2.89 6.63
CA VAL A 92 12.62 -1.76 5.74
C VAL A 92 11.20 -1.96 5.22
N VAL A 93 10.36 -0.94 5.28
CA VAL A 93 8.96 -1.01 4.83
C VAL A 93 8.74 0.00 3.72
N GLY A 94 8.13 -0.44 2.63
CA GLY A 94 7.91 0.44 1.49
C GLY A 94 6.68 0.09 0.67
N GLY A 95 6.25 1.06 -0.13
CA GLY A 95 5.12 0.87 -1.00
C GLY A 95 4.82 2.07 -1.89
N GLY A 96 4.08 1.81 -2.96
CA GLY A 96 3.58 2.84 -3.86
C GLY A 96 2.10 3.15 -3.64
N SER A 97 1.71 4.42 -3.72
CA SER A 97 0.30 4.83 -3.62
C SER A 97 -0.37 4.29 -2.35
N SER A 98 -1.33 3.38 -2.47
CA SER A 98 -1.94 2.71 -1.30
C SER A 98 -0.92 1.97 -0.43
N GLY A 99 0.13 1.41 -1.03
CA GLY A 99 1.23 0.81 -0.28
C GLY A 99 2.08 1.84 0.47
N CYS A 100 2.22 3.05 -0.07
CA CYS A 100 2.86 4.18 0.63
C CYS A 100 2.08 4.53 1.91
N ARG A 101 0.75 4.69 1.81
CA ARG A 101 -0.11 4.95 2.96
C ARG A 101 -0.01 3.85 4.02
N LEU A 102 -0.04 2.56 3.59
CA LEU A 102 0.17 1.43 4.50
C LEU A 102 1.51 1.55 5.22
N SER A 103 2.60 1.86 4.48
CA SER A 103 3.95 1.96 5.04
C SER A 103 4.08 3.09 6.07
N LEU A 104 3.43 4.22 5.83
CA LEU A 104 3.36 5.32 6.79
C LEU A 104 2.63 4.90 8.07
N LEU A 105 1.43 4.31 7.95
CA LEU A 105 0.67 3.81 9.10
C LEU A 105 1.43 2.72 9.87
N PHE A 106 2.13 1.83 9.15
CA PHE A 106 2.99 0.83 9.79
C PHE A 106 4.09 1.50 10.64
N ALA A 107 4.77 2.52 10.10
CA ALA A 107 5.82 3.22 10.83
C ALA A 107 5.29 4.01 12.04
N LEU A 108 4.10 4.58 11.93
CA LEU A 108 3.45 5.32 13.02
C LEU A 108 2.99 4.37 14.14
N ASN A 109 2.41 3.22 13.78
CA ASN A 109 1.87 2.26 14.75
C ASN A 109 2.96 1.35 15.37
N TYR A 110 4.01 1.04 14.60
CA TYR A 110 5.06 0.08 14.98
C TYR A 110 6.48 0.65 14.78
N PRO A 111 6.82 1.83 15.34
CA PRO A 111 8.06 2.54 15.03
C PRO A 111 9.33 1.74 15.34
N GLN A 112 9.29 0.84 16.33
CA GLN A 112 10.43 -0.02 16.69
C GLN A 112 10.66 -1.18 15.70
N SER A 113 9.67 -1.43 14.83
CA SER A 113 9.70 -2.51 13.85
C SER A 113 10.14 -2.05 12.45
N VAL A 114 10.47 -0.76 12.30
CA VAL A 114 10.88 -0.15 11.03
C VAL A 114 12.34 0.29 11.11
N ARG A 115 13.13 -0.12 10.09
CA ARG A 115 14.54 0.33 9.92
C ARG A 115 14.63 1.56 9.02
N ALA A 116 13.80 1.61 7.97
CA ALA A 116 13.72 2.71 7.01
C ALA A 116 12.40 2.63 6.25
N LEU A 117 12.00 3.73 5.61
CA LEU A 117 10.85 3.80 4.71
C LEU A 117 11.29 4.01 3.26
N LEU A 118 10.61 3.31 2.33
CA LEU A 118 10.74 3.49 0.89
C LEU A 118 9.37 3.86 0.33
N LEU A 119 9.14 5.12 0.03
CA LEU A 119 7.84 5.67 -0.36
C LEU A 119 7.90 6.13 -1.82
N TRP A 120 6.97 5.66 -2.64
CA TRP A 120 6.85 6.18 -4.00
C TRP A 120 5.39 6.42 -4.38
N ARG A 121 5.18 7.37 -5.31
CA ARG A 121 3.84 7.79 -5.72
C ARG A 121 3.00 8.18 -4.49
N VAL A 122 3.52 9.08 -3.67
CA VAL A 122 2.83 9.58 -2.47
C VAL A 122 1.51 10.23 -2.88
N THR A 123 0.44 9.94 -2.16
CA THR A 123 -0.92 10.37 -2.51
C THR A 123 -1.39 11.47 -1.59
N GLY A 124 -1.92 12.56 -2.13
CA GLY A 124 -2.46 13.69 -1.37
C GLY A 124 -3.26 14.65 -2.24
N GLY A 125 -3.85 15.64 -1.60
CA GLY A 125 -4.65 16.68 -2.25
C GLY A 125 -6.09 16.28 -2.56
N ALA A 126 -6.92 17.29 -2.87
CA ALA A 126 -8.36 17.14 -3.02
C ALA A 126 -8.73 16.21 -4.19
N PHE A 127 -8.07 16.37 -5.35
CA PHE A 127 -8.34 15.54 -6.52
C PHE A 127 -8.14 14.04 -6.23
N ALA A 128 -6.99 13.69 -5.65
CA ALA A 128 -6.71 12.29 -5.30
C ALA A 128 -7.70 11.75 -4.27
N ALA A 129 -8.05 12.55 -3.26
CA ALA A 129 -8.98 12.15 -2.23
C ALA A 129 -10.38 11.86 -2.79
N GLU A 130 -10.92 12.75 -3.61
CA GLU A 130 -12.23 12.59 -4.25
C GLU A 130 -12.24 11.36 -5.16
N ARG A 131 -11.28 11.28 -6.08
CA ARG A 131 -11.16 10.18 -7.04
C ARG A 131 -11.04 8.82 -6.35
N LEU A 132 -10.21 8.72 -5.33
CA LEU A 132 -9.95 7.44 -4.66
C LEU A 132 -11.11 7.05 -3.72
N THR A 133 -11.75 8.01 -3.08
CA THR A 133 -12.96 7.78 -2.29
C THR A 133 -14.06 7.17 -3.14
N GLU A 134 -14.28 7.70 -4.34
CA GLU A 134 -15.24 7.15 -5.29
C GLU A 134 -14.83 5.75 -5.77
N ASN A 135 -13.59 5.59 -6.22
CA ASN A 135 -13.11 4.35 -6.82
C ASN A 135 -12.98 3.18 -5.84
N TYR A 136 -12.72 3.46 -4.55
CA TYR A 136 -12.51 2.40 -3.56
C TYR A 136 -13.76 2.07 -2.75
N TYR A 137 -14.72 3.01 -2.68
CA TYR A 137 -15.87 2.85 -1.80
C TYR A 137 -17.19 3.23 -2.49
N GLY A 138 -17.30 4.42 -3.04
CA GLY A 138 -18.55 4.98 -3.56
C GLY A 138 -19.24 4.07 -4.58
N LYS A 139 -18.50 3.62 -5.59
CA LYS A 139 -19.04 2.70 -6.61
C LYS A 139 -19.51 1.35 -6.04
N TYR A 140 -18.87 0.87 -4.95
CA TYR A 140 -19.24 -0.41 -4.32
C TYR A 140 -20.49 -0.26 -3.47
N ILE A 141 -20.64 0.87 -2.78
CA ILE A 141 -21.84 1.22 -2.03
C ILE A 141 -23.04 1.27 -2.96
N ARG A 142 -22.95 2.01 -4.08
CA ARG A 142 -24.05 2.09 -5.07
C ARG A 142 -24.40 0.74 -5.66
N ALA A 143 -23.42 -0.05 -6.08
CA ALA A 143 -23.70 -1.39 -6.60
C ALA A 143 -24.43 -2.26 -5.59
N ALA A 144 -24.04 -2.22 -4.31
CA ALA A 144 -24.70 -2.97 -3.26
C ALA A 144 -26.15 -2.46 -2.98
N GLN A 145 -26.37 -1.15 -3.07
CA GLN A 145 -27.72 -0.53 -2.90
C GLN A 145 -28.66 -0.88 -4.06
N GLU A 146 -28.17 -0.88 -5.29
CA GLU A 146 -28.97 -1.08 -6.49
C GLU A 146 -29.26 -2.55 -6.80
N GLY A 147 -28.28 -3.43 -6.61
CA GLY A 147 -28.37 -4.83 -7.01
C GLY A 147 -27.80 -5.84 -6.00
N GLY A 148 -27.59 -5.41 -4.74
CA GLY A 148 -27.09 -6.27 -3.68
C GLY A 148 -25.72 -6.85 -3.97
N MET A 149 -25.38 -7.96 -3.30
CA MET A 149 -24.07 -8.59 -3.45
C MET A 149 -23.82 -9.18 -4.85
N ALA A 150 -24.88 -9.44 -5.62
CA ALA A 150 -24.73 -9.89 -7.01
C ALA A 150 -24.12 -8.79 -7.89
N ALA A 151 -24.58 -7.54 -7.73
CA ALA A 151 -24.00 -6.38 -8.44
C ALA A 151 -22.57 -6.08 -7.98
N VAL A 152 -22.28 -6.23 -6.68
CA VAL A 152 -20.89 -6.11 -6.16
C VAL A 152 -19.98 -7.14 -6.82
N CYS A 153 -20.40 -8.40 -6.94
CA CYS A 153 -19.61 -9.45 -7.61
C CYS A 153 -19.33 -9.15 -9.09
N ALA A 154 -20.15 -8.33 -9.75
CA ALA A 154 -20.01 -7.97 -11.16
C ALA A 154 -19.02 -6.81 -11.39
N LEU A 155 -18.56 -6.13 -10.34
CA LEU A 155 -17.55 -5.07 -10.47
C LEU A 155 -16.16 -5.64 -10.73
N ASP A 156 -15.40 -5.01 -11.60
CA ASP A 156 -14.08 -5.47 -12.07
C ASP A 156 -13.18 -5.94 -10.92
N HIS A 157 -13.07 -5.15 -9.86
CA HIS A 157 -12.24 -5.50 -8.71
C HIS A 157 -12.63 -6.84 -8.08
N PHE A 158 -13.93 -7.10 -7.94
CA PHE A 158 -14.40 -8.35 -7.33
C PHE A 158 -14.43 -9.50 -8.35
N GLN A 159 -14.64 -9.23 -9.63
CA GLN A 159 -14.49 -10.23 -10.70
C GLN A 159 -13.08 -10.78 -10.73
N GLU A 160 -12.04 -9.92 -10.75
CA GLU A 160 -10.66 -10.36 -10.66
C GLU A 160 -10.39 -11.26 -9.43
N ARG A 161 -10.99 -10.94 -8.27
CA ARG A 161 -10.86 -11.76 -7.04
C ARG A 161 -11.58 -13.10 -7.17
N ILE A 162 -12.71 -13.12 -7.85
CA ILE A 162 -13.49 -14.34 -8.10
C ILE A 162 -12.79 -15.24 -9.12
N GLU A 163 -12.23 -14.67 -10.18
CA GLU A 163 -11.42 -15.40 -11.17
C GLU A 163 -10.18 -16.03 -10.54
N ALA A 164 -9.44 -15.26 -9.74
CA ALA A 164 -8.26 -15.72 -9.04
C ALA A 164 -8.56 -16.78 -7.96
N LYS A 165 -9.73 -16.68 -7.30
CA LYS A 165 -10.19 -17.60 -6.23
C LYS A 165 -11.69 -17.75 -6.30
N PRO A 166 -12.24 -18.74 -7.05
CA PRO A 166 -13.68 -18.89 -7.28
C PRO A 166 -14.55 -18.95 -6.02
N ALA A 167 -14.03 -19.45 -4.90
CA ALA A 167 -14.71 -19.45 -3.61
C ALA A 167 -15.10 -18.04 -3.10
N ASN A 168 -14.42 -16.99 -3.57
CA ASN A 168 -14.74 -15.62 -3.21
C ASN A 168 -16.16 -15.21 -3.60
N ARG A 169 -16.71 -15.79 -4.69
CA ARG A 169 -18.10 -15.53 -5.08
C ARG A 169 -19.07 -15.96 -3.99
N ALA A 170 -18.90 -17.16 -3.45
CA ALA A 170 -19.76 -17.65 -2.37
C ALA A 170 -19.61 -16.81 -1.10
N THR A 171 -18.38 -16.40 -0.77
CA THR A 171 -18.09 -15.51 0.36
C THR A 171 -18.80 -14.17 0.21
N LEU A 172 -18.71 -13.52 -0.95
CA LEU A 172 -19.38 -12.24 -1.21
C LEU A 172 -20.91 -12.38 -1.20
N MET A 173 -21.44 -13.40 -1.86
CA MET A 173 -22.89 -13.64 -1.91
C MET A 173 -23.50 -13.95 -0.54
N ALA A 174 -22.73 -14.48 0.41
CA ALA A 174 -23.17 -14.74 1.78
C ALA A 174 -23.14 -13.50 2.69
N MET A 175 -22.52 -12.40 2.25
CA MET A 175 -22.50 -11.15 3.04
C MET A 175 -23.88 -10.49 3.04
N ASP A 176 -24.26 -9.96 4.20
CA ASP A 176 -25.43 -9.08 4.31
C ASP A 176 -25.11 -7.74 3.59
N PRO A 177 -25.88 -7.34 2.55
CA PRO A 177 -25.65 -6.09 1.83
C PRO A 177 -25.61 -4.86 2.75
N LYS A 178 -26.44 -4.82 3.79
CA LYS A 178 -26.47 -3.70 4.75
C LYS A 178 -25.17 -3.61 5.54
N LYS A 179 -24.62 -4.75 5.97
CA LYS A 179 -23.33 -4.80 6.68
C LYS A 179 -22.17 -4.43 5.75
N PHE A 180 -22.23 -4.88 4.49
CA PHE A 180 -21.24 -4.50 3.48
C PHE A 180 -21.25 -2.98 3.24
N ILE A 181 -22.42 -2.39 2.99
CA ILE A 181 -22.61 -0.95 2.80
C ILE A 181 -22.08 -0.18 4.01
N ALA A 182 -22.49 -0.54 5.21
CA ALA A 182 -22.03 0.13 6.43
C ALA A 182 -20.50 0.06 6.63
N ALA A 183 -19.86 -1.03 6.24
CA ALA A 183 -18.42 -1.15 6.29
C ALA A 183 -17.74 -0.23 5.25
N MET A 184 -18.26 -0.19 4.03
CA MET A 184 -17.74 0.67 2.96
C MET A 184 -17.94 2.16 3.27
N GLU A 185 -19.09 2.57 3.79
CA GLU A 185 -19.38 3.95 4.22
C GLU A 185 -18.43 4.40 5.33
N ARG A 186 -18.19 3.55 6.33
CA ARG A 186 -17.24 3.84 7.40
C ARG A 186 -15.81 4.01 6.87
N TRP A 187 -15.36 3.11 6.00
CA TRP A 187 -14.02 3.21 5.38
C TRP A 187 -13.91 4.42 4.46
N GLN A 188 -15.00 4.76 3.75
CA GLN A 188 -15.09 5.97 2.92
C GLN A 188 -14.92 7.23 3.77
N GLU A 189 -15.65 7.33 4.88
CA GLU A 189 -15.58 8.45 5.82
C GLU A 189 -14.17 8.59 6.42
N GLN A 190 -13.58 7.49 6.88
CA GLN A 190 -12.22 7.48 7.43
C GLN A 190 -11.17 7.88 6.38
N PHE A 191 -11.37 7.47 5.13
CA PHE A 191 -10.49 7.88 4.04
C PHE A 191 -10.66 9.37 3.72
N ALA A 192 -11.88 9.84 3.60
CA ALA A 192 -12.21 11.24 3.28
C ALA A 192 -11.69 12.22 4.35
N LYS A 193 -11.73 11.85 5.62
CA LYS A 193 -11.12 12.65 6.72
C LYS A 193 -9.62 12.89 6.51
N GLY A 194 -8.93 11.98 5.82
CA GLY A 194 -7.53 12.13 5.46
C GLY A 194 -7.26 13.11 4.31
N ALA A 195 -8.30 13.58 3.62
CA ALA A 195 -8.15 14.48 2.47
C ALA A 195 -7.56 15.86 2.83
N ALA A 196 -7.80 16.32 4.05
CA ALA A 196 -7.26 17.59 4.56
C ALA A 196 -5.79 17.48 5.04
N ASN A 197 -5.25 16.26 5.12
CA ASN A 197 -3.87 16.05 5.53
C ASN A 197 -2.90 16.34 4.38
N PRO A 198 -1.64 16.71 4.69
CA PRO A 198 -0.59 16.91 3.68
C PRO A 198 -0.40 15.69 2.77
N VAL A 199 -0.51 14.50 3.36
CA VAL A 199 -0.50 13.20 2.69
C VAL A 199 -1.73 12.42 3.15
N ILE A 200 -2.45 11.79 2.24
CA ILE A 200 -3.60 10.96 2.64
C ILE A 200 -3.12 9.85 3.58
N GLY A 201 -3.61 9.89 4.81
CA GLY A 201 -3.31 8.91 5.86
C GLY A 201 -2.27 9.35 6.88
N ALA A 202 -1.70 10.57 6.75
CA ALA A 202 -0.79 11.11 7.76
C ALA A 202 -0.92 12.63 7.87
N SER A 203 -1.17 13.10 9.08
CA SER A 203 -1.16 14.53 9.43
C SER A 203 0.27 15.08 9.46
N GLU A 204 0.43 16.39 9.45
CA GLU A 204 1.72 17.07 9.61
C GLU A 204 2.44 16.61 10.89
N LYS A 205 1.72 16.56 12.01
CA LYS A 205 2.29 16.08 13.29
C LYS A 205 2.84 14.66 13.20
N GLU A 206 2.12 13.77 12.53
CA GLU A 206 2.53 12.38 12.34
C GLU A 206 3.75 12.28 11.42
N LEU A 207 3.77 13.00 10.29
CA LEU A 207 4.92 13.05 9.39
C LEU A 207 6.18 13.57 10.11
N ASN A 208 6.05 14.65 10.89
CA ASN A 208 7.15 15.19 11.71
C ASN A 208 7.63 14.23 12.82
N SER A 209 6.81 13.26 13.22
CA SER A 209 7.16 12.26 14.23
C SER A 209 7.97 11.08 13.71
N ILE A 210 8.02 10.88 12.40
CA ILE A 210 8.79 9.80 11.76
C ILE A 210 10.29 10.07 11.96
N LYS A 211 11.00 9.12 12.59
CA LYS A 211 12.44 9.25 12.93
C LYS A 211 13.33 8.32 12.12
N VAL A 212 12.75 7.38 11.40
CA VAL A 212 13.53 6.44 10.58
C VAL A 212 13.95 7.09 9.27
N PRO A 213 15.11 6.70 8.71
CA PRO A 213 15.52 7.14 7.38
C PRO A 213 14.41 6.88 6.35
N THR A 214 14.11 7.86 5.52
CA THR A 214 13.01 7.79 4.57
C THR A 214 13.45 8.22 3.17
N CYS A 215 13.31 7.34 2.20
CA CYS A 215 13.49 7.59 0.77
C CYS A 215 12.13 7.88 0.13
N ILE A 216 12.02 8.94 -0.63
CA ILE A 216 10.80 9.35 -1.32
C ILE A 216 11.06 9.48 -2.81
N ILE A 217 10.25 8.82 -3.64
CA ILE A 217 10.22 8.98 -5.09
C ILE A 217 8.86 9.57 -5.47
N PRO A 218 8.79 10.80 -6.00
CA PRO A 218 7.54 11.42 -6.41
C PRO A 218 6.76 10.59 -7.44
N GLY A 219 5.44 10.76 -7.46
CA GLY A 219 4.63 10.40 -8.61
C GLY A 219 4.72 11.47 -9.68
N ASN A 220 4.02 11.26 -10.80
CA ASN A 220 4.03 12.16 -11.94
C ASN A 220 2.65 12.27 -12.61
N ASP A 221 1.58 12.18 -11.82
CA ASP A 221 0.20 12.29 -12.27
C ASP A 221 -0.67 13.06 -11.28
N ARG A 222 -1.90 13.40 -11.67
CA ARG A 222 -2.82 14.18 -10.83
C ARG A 222 -3.19 13.47 -9.50
N THR A 223 -3.19 12.14 -9.45
CA THR A 223 -3.45 11.36 -8.22
C THR A 223 -2.21 11.31 -7.32
N HIS A 224 -1.01 11.31 -7.91
CA HIS A 224 0.28 11.26 -7.21
C HIS A 224 1.14 12.46 -7.62
N ASN A 225 0.60 13.63 -7.39
CA ASN A 225 1.21 14.88 -7.77
C ASN A 225 2.58 15.06 -7.09
N HIS A 226 3.56 15.54 -7.86
CA HIS A 226 4.94 15.75 -7.41
C HIS A 226 5.01 16.59 -6.12
N ALA A 227 4.23 17.67 -6.05
CA ALA A 227 4.21 18.58 -4.89
C ALA A 227 3.77 17.89 -3.58
N VAL A 228 3.02 16.81 -3.63
CA VAL A 228 2.66 16.02 -2.45
C VAL A 228 3.88 15.30 -1.88
N ALA A 229 4.72 14.73 -2.74
CA ALA A 229 5.97 14.09 -2.33
C ALA A 229 6.97 15.12 -1.76
N GLU A 230 7.08 16.30 -2.36
CA GLU A 230 7.87 17.41 -1.81
C GLU A 230 7.37 17.85 -0.44
N THR A 231 6.05 17.89 -0.26
CA THR A 231 5.44 18.23 1.04
C THR A 231 5.77 17.17 2.09
N ALA A 232 5.67 15.89 1.75
CA ALA A 232 6.08 14.80 2.62
C ALA A 232 7.57 14.91 2.97
N HIS A 233 8.41 15.23 1.98
CA HIS A 233 9.85 15.41 2.18
C HIS A 233 10.16 16.56 3.16
N ARG A 234 9.49 17.70 3.03
CA ARG A 234 9.68 18.83 3.97
C ARG A 234 9.27 18.48 5.40
N MET A 235 8.28 17.60 5.56
CA MET A 235 7.70 17.26 6.87
C MET A 235 8.36 16.06 7.54
N ILE A 236 8.92 15.11 6.79
CA ILE A 236 9.61 13.95 7.36
C ILE A 236 11.08 14.30 7.60
N PRO A 237 11.53 14.42 8.86
CA PRO A 237 12.90 14.84 9.17
C PRO A 237 13.94 13.90 8.58
N GLY A 238 14.91 14.46 7.86
CA GLY A 238 16.03 13.68 7.30
C GLY A 238 15.66 12.74 6.14
N SER A 239 14.45 12.88 5.58
CA SER A 239 14.10 12.18 4.35
C SER A 239 14.94 12.64 3.15
N GLU A 240 15.04 11.79 2.14
CA GLU A 240 15.73 12.09 0.88
C GLU A 240 14.73 11.93 -0.28
N LEU A 241 14.72 12.90 -1.21
CA LEU A 241 13.82 12.92 -2.37
C LEU A 241 14.63 12.60 -3.64
N TYR A 242 14.13 11.68 -4.45
CA TYR A 242 14.73 11.25 -5.71
C TYR A 242 13.73 11.37 -6.84
N ASP A 243 13.96 12.27 -7.75
CA ASP A 243 13.11 12.51 -8.89
C ASP A 243 13.49 11.60 -10.07
N LEU A 244 12.56 10.74 -10.47
CA LEU A 244 12.71 9.83 -11.62
C LEU A 244 11.99 10.33 -12.88
N PHE A 245 11.11 11.32 -12.74
CA PHE A 245 10.28 11.81 -13.82
C PHE A 245 10.23 13.33 -13.82
N PRO A 246 10.37 13.99 -14.97
CA PRO A 246 10.45 15.45 -15.04
C PRO A 246 9.07 16.12 -14.90
N GLY A 247 8.50 16.07 -13.71
CA GLY A 247 7.24 16.75 -13.38
C GLY A 247 5.98 15.94 -13.71
N ASP A 248 4.83 16.56 -13.45
CA ASP A 248 3.52 15.92 -13.58
C ASP A 248 3.01 15.90 -15.02
N LEU A 249 2.42 14.79 -15.40
CA LEU A 249 1.64 14.64 -16.61
C LEU A 249 0.18 15.05 -16.35
N ASP A 250 -0.50 15.62 -17.33
CA ASP A 250 -1.94 15.92 -17.26
C ASP A 250 -2.78 14.64 -17.47
N LEU A 251 -2.53 13.66 -16.61
CA LEU A 251 -3.24 12.39 -16.55
C LEU A 251 -3.76 12.17 -15.13
N ASP A 252 -4.96 11.63 -15.02
CA ASP A 252 -5.52 11.29 -13.70
C ASP A 252 -4.69 10.24 -12.98
N LEU A 253 -4.17 9.29 -13.74
CA LEU A 253 -3.35 8.19 -13.24
C LEU A 253 -2.42 7.69 -14.34
N VAL A 254 -1.13 7.76 -14.14
CA VAL A 254 -0.15 7.07 -14.98
C VAL A 254 -0.23 5.57 -14.70
N PRO A 255 -0.41 4.73 -15.73
CA PRO A 255 -0.44 3.29 -15.57
C PRO A 255 0.83 2.74 -14.90
N PRO A 256 0.73 1.73 -14.02
CA PRO A 256 1.91 1.16 -13.37
C PRO A 256 2.94 0.59 -14.35
N GLU A 257 2.48 0.08 -15.49
CA GLU A 257 3.32 -0.44 -16.56
C GLU A 257 4.27 0.62 -17.17
N ASP A 258 3.88 1.89 -17.13
CA ASP A 258 4.74 3.00 -17.56
C ASP A 258 5.89 3.27 -16.57
N TRP A 259 5.74 2.78 -15.33
CA TRP A 259 6.79 2.80 -14.32
C TRP A 259 7.74 1.59 -14.41
N ALA A 260 7.31 0.51 -15.05
CA ALA A 260 8.09 -0.73 -15.15
C ALA A 260 9.52 -0.52 -15.70
N PRO A 261 9.79 0.32 -16.73
CA PRO A 261 11.15 0.60 -17.20
C PRO A 261 12.06 1.24 -16.14
N LYS A 262 11.48 1.86 -15.10
CA LYS A 262 12.20 2.53 -14.03
C LYS A 262 12.45 1.67 -12.78
N GLU A 263 11.90 0.47 -12.70
CA GLU A 263 12.00 -0.37 -11.50
C GLU A 263 13.44 -0.77 -11.14
N ALA A 264 14.26 -1.03 -12.14
CA ALA A 264 15.69 -1.31 -11.91
C ALA A 264 16.45 -0.10 -11.36
N GLU A 265 16.13 1.12 -11.83
CA GLU A 265 16.66 2.39 -11.34
C GLU A 265 16.16 2.68 -9.92
N MET A 266 14.86 2.49 -9.66
CA MET A 266 14.28 2.58 -8.31
C MET A 266 14.99 1.67 -7.33
N ALA A 267 15.21 0.41 -7.70
CA ALA A 267 15.91 -0.55 -6.86
C ALA A 267 17.37 -0.12 -6.59
N ALA A 268 18.04 0.53 -7.56
CA ALA A 268 19.38 1.08 -7.37
C ALA A 268 19.39 2.24 -6.37
N ILE A 269 18.42 3.15 -6.48
CA ILE A 269 18.22 4.26 -5.53
C ILE A 269 17.97 3.72 -4.12
N PHE A 270 17.08 2.73 -3.98
CA PHE A 270 16.78 2.12 -2.69
C PHE A 270 18.01 1.48 -2.05
N ASP A 271 18.79 0.72 -2.82
CA ASP A 271 20.02 0.08 -2.35
C ASP A 271 21.06 1.10 -1.87
N ASP A 272 21.34 2.13 -2.68
CA ASP A 272 22.29 3.18 -2.33
C ASP A 272 21.84 3.95 -1.07
N PHE A 273 20.57 4.34 -1.02
CA PHE A 273 19.98 4.98 0.16
C PHE A 273 20.11 4.12 1.42
N LEU A 274 19.73 2.84 1.35
CA LEU A 274 19.77 1.93 2.51
C LEU A 274 21.19 1.68 3.00
N LYS A 275 22.17 1.56 2.10
CA LYS A 275 23.60 1.43 2.47
C LYS A 275 24.13 2.67 3.19
N ARG A 276 23.72 3.88 2.76
CA ARG A 276 24.09 5.12 3.44
C ARG A 276 23.40 5.25 4.80
N ALA A 277 22.12 4.90 4.90
CA ALA A 277 21.38 4.92 6.14
C ALA A 277 21.96 3.97 7.19
N GLN A 278 22.39 2.77 6.79
CA GLN A 278 23.05 1.82 7.68
C GLN A 278 24.37 2.34 8.22
N LYS A 279 25.19 3.00 7.38
CA LYS A 279 26.47 3.59 7.81
C LYS A 279 26.32 4.73 8.81
N LYS A 280 25.21 5.48 8.75
CA LYS A 280 24.90 6.56 9.69
C LYS A 280 24.42 6.05 11.06
N ALA A 281 23.92 4.81 11.12
CA ALA A 281 23.38 4.19 12.34
C ALA A 281 24.42 3.31 13.09
N ALA A 282 25.55 2.98 12.46
CA ALA A 282 26.67 2.23 13.03
C ALA A 282 27.68 3.17 13.68
#